data_d4d4222fd6f2adffd15fc60f658413ad
#
_entry.id   d4d4222fd6f2adffd15fc60f658413ad
#
_cell.length_a   1.000
_cell.length_b   1.000
_cell.length_c   1.000
_cell.angle_alpha   90.00
_cell.angle_beta   90.00
_cell.angle_gamma   90.00
#
_symmetry.space_group_name_H-M   'P 1'
#
loop_
_entity.id
_entity.type
_entity.pdbx_description
1 polymer ?
#
loop_
_entity_poly.entity_id
_entity_poly.type
_entity_poly.pdbx_seq_one_letter_code
_entity_poly.pdbx_strand_id
1 'polypeptide(L)'
;LIFNELNKELYKKFFLTVEEIQAIREGYIYIHDMSARRDTMNCCLFDVKNVLSGGFEMGNLWYNEPKTLDTAFDVIGDIVLSAASQQYGGFTVPSVDEILEPYAEKSHKKLIEKYRGLGLDEETVQKVAWADLEKEMEQGFQGWEYKFNSVSSSRGDYPFITVTAGTRTSIYGKLATIKMLEVRKNGQGKDGHKKPVLFPKIVFLYDENLHGPGKPLEDVFEAGIECSRKTMYPDWLSLTGDGYVPVSYTHLT
;
A
#
# COMPACT_ATOMS: atom_id res chain seq x y z
N LEU A 1 -11.89 17.74 -20.61
CA LEU A 1 -10.96 18.49 -21.47
C LEU A 1 -11.08 19.99 -21.23
N ILE A 2 -12.21 20.64 -21.47
CA ILE A 2 -12.37 22.11 -21.31
C ILE A 2 -12.04 22.58 -19.88
N PHE A 3 -12.52 21.88 -18.86
CA PHE A 3 -12.25 22.21 -17.47
C PHE A 3 -10.73 22.19 -17.13
N ASN A 4 -10.02 21.18 -17.61
CA ASN A 4 -8.59 21.08 -17.39
C ASN A 4 -7.81 22.20 -18.07
N GLU A 5 -8.17 22.56 -19.30
CA GLU A 5 -7.52 23.67 -20.01
C GLU A 5 -7.85 25.02 -19.34
N LEU A 6 -9.08 25.23 -18.88
CA LEU A 6 -9.44 26.41 -18.13
C LEU A 6 -8.61 26.53 -16.84
N ASN A 7 -8.46 25.43 -16.10
CA ASN A 7 -7.64 25.43 -14.88
C ASN A 7 -6.16 25.73 -15.15
N LYS A 8 -5.59 25.22 -16.24
CA LYS A 8 -4.22 25.59 -16.65
C LYS A 8 -4.09 27.07 -16.95
N GLU A 9 -5.04 27.67 -17.66
CA GLU A 9 -5.00 29.10 -17.95
C GLU A 9 -5.21 29.96 -16.69
N LEU A 10 -6.08 29.53 -15.77
CA LEU A 10 -6.25 30.19 -14.48
C LEU A 10 -4.96 30.07 -13.64
N TYR A 11 -4.31 28.92 -13.62
CA TYR A 11 -3.04 28.73 -12.93
C TYR A 11 -1.96 29.65 -13.47
N LYS A 12 -1.77 29.73 -14.79
CA LYS A 12 -0.85 30.65 -15.44
C LYS A 12 -1.12 32.10 -15.06
N LYS A 13 -2.40 32.49 -15.08
CA LYS A 13 -2.80 33.88 -14.82
C LYS A 13 -2.56 34.32 -13.37
N PHE A 14 -2.76 33.43 -12.39
CA PHE A 14 -2.75 33.81 -10.98
C PHE A 14 -1.48 33.43 -10.23
N PHE A 15 -0.70 32.48 -10.74
CA PHE A 15 0.43 31.90 -10.00
C PHE A 15 1.77 31.98 -10.74
N LEU A 16 1.80 32.34 -12.02
CA LEU A 16 3.04 32.45 -12.79
C LEU A 16 3.32 33.88 -13.24
N THR A 17 4.61 34.20 -13.31
CA THR A 17 5.10 35.45 -13.91
C THR A 17 5.08 35.40 -15.45
N VAL A 18 5.22 36.56 -16.09
CA VAL A 18 5.28 36.63 -17.55
C VAL A 18 6.48 35.87 -18.10
N GLU A 19 7.61 35.92 -17.40
CA GLU A 19 8.87 35.26 -17.75
C GLU A 19 8.72 33.73 -17.66
N GLU A 20 8.06 33.21 -16.61
CA GLU A 20 7.78 31.79 -16.45
C GLU A 20 6.83 31.28 -17.53
N ILE A 21 5.79 32.05 -17.86
CA ILE A 21 4.87 31.71 -18.95
C ILE A 21 5.62 31.67 -20.30
N GLN A 22 6.51 32.60 -20.53
CA GLN A 22 7.34 32.62 -21.74
C GLN A 22 8.28 31.41 -21.79
N ALA A 23 8.94 31.09 -20.68
CA ALA A 23 9.81 29.91 -20.57
C ALA A 23 9.05 28.59 -20.82
N ILE A 24 7.78 28.49 -20.38
CA ILE A 24 6.92 27.34 -20.70
C ILE A 24 6.62 27.28 -22.21
N ARG A 25 6.28 28.41 -22.83
CA ARG A 25 5.98 28.47 -24.27
C ARG A 25 7.18 28.14 -25.13
N GLU A 26 8.37 28.51 -24.70
CA GLU A 26 9.64 28.23 -25.38
C GLU A 26 10.20 26.82 -25.09
N GLY A 27 9.56 26.09 -24.14
CA GLY A 27 9.94 24.73 -23.79
C GLY A 27 11.14 24.61 -22.82
N TYR A 28 11.55 25.69 -22.19
CA TYR A 28 12.62 25.65 -21.18
C TYR A 28 12.17 25.01 -19.86
N ILE A 29 10.88 25.18 -19.49
CA ILE A 29 10.30 24.54 -18.30
C ILE A 29 8.98 23.85 -18.66
N TYR A 30 8.69 22.76 -17.92
CA TYR A 30 7.43 22.06 -17.98
C TYR A 30 6.87 21.91 -16.57
N ILE A 31 5.61 22.32 -16.36
CA ILE A 31 4.92 22.12 -15.08
C ILE A 31 3.96 20.96 -15.23
N HIS A 32 4.29 19.86 -14.57
CA HIS A 32 3.48 18.65 -14.54
C HIS A 32 2.18 18.91 -13.77
N ASP A 33 1.06 18.36 -14.25
CA ASP A 33 -0.27 18.43 -13.64
C ASP A 33 -0.75 19.85 -13.29
N MET A 34 -0.41 20.83 -14.13
CA MET A 34 -0.73 22.23 -13.92
C MET A 34 -2.23 22.46 -13.67
N SER A 35 -3.12 21.65 -14.28
CA SER A 35 -4.57 21.76 -14.12
C SER A 35 -5.08 21.39 -12.72
N ALA A 36 -4.27 20.65 -11.95
CA ALA A 36 -4.65 20.15 -10.62
C ALA A 36 -3.94 20.87 -9.46
N ARG A 37 -2.85 21.61 -9.73
CA ARG A 37 -1.96 22.16 -8.72
C ARG A 37 -2.58 23.19 -7.78
N ARG A 38 -3.67 23.79 -8.15
CA ARG A 38 -4.29 24.87 -7.39
C ARG A 38 -5.03 24.38 -6.15
N ASP A 39 -5.78 23.30 -6.28
CA ASP A 39 -6.83 22.92 -5.33
C ASP A 39 -6.64 21.55 -4.70
N THR A 40 -5.61 20.77 -5.11
CA THR A 40 -5.40 19.41 -4.64
C THR A 40 -3.95 19.17 -4.23
N MET A 41 -3.76 18.29 -3.25
CA MET A 41 -2.42 17.84 -2.86
C MET A 41 -1.81 16.96 -3.96
N ASN A 42 -0.50 17.03 -4.12
CA ASN A 42 0.21 16.16 -5.05
C ASN A 42 0.35 14.76 -4.47
N CYS A 43 1.34 14.56 -3.63
CA CYS A 43 1.66 13.27 -3.03
C CYS A 43 1.55 13.36 -1.50
N CYS A 44 1.25 12.23 -0.87
CA CYS A 44 1.28 12.17 0.59
C CYS A 44 1.81 10.83 1.10
N LEU A 45 2.41 10.91 2.28
CA LEU A 45 2.65 9.78 3.16
C LEU A 45 1.52 9.78 4.18
N PHE A 46 0.67 8.74 4.17
CA PHE A 46 -0.57 8.74 4.94
C PHE A 46 -0.47 7.82 6.15
N ASP A 47 -0.62 8.38 7.34
CA ASP A 47 -0.56 7.63 8.60
C ASP A 47 -1.86 6.89 8.89
N VAL A 48 -2.05 5.77 8.19
CA VAL A 48 -3.21 4.88 8.38
C VAL A 48 -3.29 4.35 9.80
N LYS A 49 -2.15 4.09 10.45
CA LYS A 49 -2.11 3.53 11.81
C LYS A 49 -2.82 4.45 12.82
N ASN A 50 -2.51 5.75 12.77
CA ASN A 50 -3.15 6.72 13.65
C ASN A 50 -4.63 6.91 13.33
N VAL A 51 -5.00 6.87 12.04
CA VAL A 51 -6.41 6.98 11.62
C VAL A 51 -7.25 5.81 12.12
N LEU A 52 -6.73 4.58 12.07
CA LEU A 52 -7.46 3.40 12.54
C LEU A 52 -7.61 3.33 14.06
N SER A 53 -6.66 3.91 14.80
CA SER A 53 -6.65 3.84 16.27
C SER A 53 -7.83 4.57 16.87
N GLY A 54 -8.71 3.84 17.56
CA GLY A 54 -9.89 4.38 18.24
C GLY A 54 -11.09 4.69 17.33
N GLY A 55 -10.96 4.48 16.03
CA GLY A 55 -12.00 4.80 15.05
C GLY A 55 -11.92 6.23 14.52
N PHE A 56 -12.65 6.51 13.43
CA PHE A 56 -12.62 7.80 12.72
C PHE A 56 -13.91 8.05 11.95
N GLU A 57 -14.15 9.29 11.56
CA GLU A 57 -15.26 9.68 10.70
C GLU A 57 -14.76 9.82 9.24
N MET A 58 -15.47 9.19 8.31
CA MET A 58 -15.23 9.36 6.88
C MET A 58 -16.57 9.51 6.14
N GLY A 59 -16.71 10.61 5.41
CA GLY A 59 -18.00 10.98 4.83
C GLY A 59 -19.02 11.29 5.93
N ASN A 60 -20.11 10.52 5.95
CA ASN A 60 -21.19 10.67 6.94
C ASN A 60 -21.26 9.47 7.92
N LEU A 61 -20.19 8.68 8.02
CA LEU A 61 -20.18 7.46 8.81
C LEU A 61 -18.99 7.44 9.77
N TRP A 62 -19.26 6.95 10.98
CA TRP A 62 -18.22 6.60 11.94
C TRP A 62 -17.72 5.17 11.68
N TYR A 63 -16.41 5.03 11.44
CA TYR A 63 -15.74 3.75 11.34
C TYR A 63 -15.13 3.38 12.68
N ASN A 64 -15.54 2.27 13.25
CA ASN A 64 -14.90 1.73 14.44
C ASN A 64 -13.55 1.09 14.09
N GLU A 65 -12.63 1.07 15.05
CA GLU A 65 -11.37 0.33 14.89
C GLU A 65 -11.65 -1.14 14.52
N PRO A 66 -10.98 -1.68 13.48
CA PRO A 66 -11.16 -3.07 13.07
C PRO A 66 -10.84 -4.06 14.19
N LYS A 67 -11.62 -5.14 14.26
CA LYS A 67 -11.43 -6.22 15.24
C LYS A 67 -10.89 -7.52 14.63
N THR A 68 -10.74 -7.56 13.32
CA THR A 68 -10.24 -8.71 12.55
C THR A 68 -9.40 -8.22 11.39
N LEU A 69 -8.60 -9.10 10.83
CA LEU A 69 -7.70 -8.81 9.73
C LEU A 69 -8.46 -8.47 8.43
N ASP A 70 -9.49 -9.25 8.10
CA ASP A 70 -10.36 -9.03 6.94
C ASP A 70 -10.99 -7.63 6.97
N THR A 71 -11.59 -7.27 8.11
CA THR A 71 -12.17 -5.93 8.30
C THR A 71 -11.11 -4.83 8.21
N ALA A 72 -9.90 -5.08 8.70
CA ALA A 72 -8.80 -4.11 8.57
C ALA A 72 -8.42 -3.89 7.11
N PHE A 73 -8.32 -4.94 6.31
CA PHE A 73 -8.07 -4.81 4.87
C PHE A 73 -9.15 -3.99 4.16
N ASP A 74 -10.42 -4.23 4.48
CA ASP A 74 -11.52 -3.49 3.86
C ASP A 74 -11.50 -2.01 4.24
N VAL A 75 -11.40 -1.71 5.54
CA VAL A 75 -11.39 -0.32 6.03
C VAL A 75 -10.19 0.45 5.50
N ILE A 76 -8.99 -0.14 5.51
CA ILE A 76 -7.80 0.48 4.94
C ILE A 76 -7.98 0.71 3.44
N GLY A 77 -8.54 -0.24 2.72
CA GLY A 77 -8.84 -0.10 1.31
C GLY A 77 -9.77 1.08 1.01
N ASP A 78 -10.80 1.28 1.82
CA ASP A 78 -11.75 2.40 1.69
C ASP A 78 -11.08 3.74 2.00
N ILE A 79 -10.27 3.83 3.06
CA ILE A 79 -9.48 5.01 3.40
C ILE A 79 -8.57 5.39 2.24
N VAL A 80 -7.81 4.42 1.72
CA VAL A 80 -6.83 4.64 0.66
C VAL A 80 -7.51 5.15 -0.61
N LEU A 81 -8.61 4.53 -1.04
CA LEU A 81 -9.35 4.96 -2.22
C LEU A 81 -9.97 6.34 -2.04
N SER A 82 -10.57 6.60 -0.87
CA SER A 82 -11.16 7.91 -0.58
C SER A 82 -10.12 9.02 -0.58
N ALA A 83 -9.02 8.84 0.14
CA ALA A 83 -7.96 9.84 0.24
C ALA A 83 -7.20 10.02 -1.08
N ALA A 84 -6.84 8.93 -1.77
CA ALA A 84 -6.14 8.98 -3.05
C ALA A 84 -6.96 9.67 -4.15
N SER A 85 -8.29 9.59 -4.09
CA SER A 85 -9.17 10.28 -5.05
C SER A 85 -9.12 11.80 -4.95
N GLN A 86 -8.62 12.34 -3.84
CA GLN A 86 -8.55 13.78 -3.56
C GLN A 86 -7.19 14.39 -3.93
N GLN A 87 -6.29 13.61 -4.47
CA GLN A 87 -4.96 14.07 -4.89
C GLN A 87 -4.66 13.65 -6.33
N TYR A 88 -3.63 14.23 -6.93
CA TYR A 88 -3.23 13.96 -8.32
C TYR A 88 -1.88 13.26 -8.45
N GLY A 89 -1.21 12.99 -7.34
CA GLY A 89 0.06 12.26 -7.28
C GLY A 89 -0.04 10.98 -6.48
N GLY A 90 1.08 10.52 -5.96
CA GLY A 90 1.19 9.26 -5.27
C GLY A 90 0.65 9.29 -3.84
N PHE A 91 0.05 8.18 -3.44
CA PHE A 91 -0.44 7.94 -2.09
C PHE A 91 0.33 6.77 -1.49
N THR A 92 1.08 7.02 -0.42
CA THR A 92 1.90 6.00 0.22
C THR A 92 1.35 5.62 1.59
N VAL A 93 1.14 4.32 1.79
CA VAL A 93 0.87 3.71 3.10
C VAL A 93 2.17 3.09 3.61
N PRO A 94 2.80 3.68 4.62
CA PRO A 94 4.06 3.18 5.15
C PRO A 94 3.85 1.93 6.00
N SER A 95 4.83 1.00 5.98
CA SER A 95 4.94 -0.13 6.91
C SER A 95 3.64 -0.92 7.08
N VAL A 96 3.06 -1.40 5.98
CA VAL A 96 1.79 -2.16 6.02
C VAL A 96 1.89 -3.43 6.86
N ASP A 97 3.07 -4.02 6.97
CA ASP A 97 3.38 -5.13 7.85
C ASP A 97 3.19 -4.78 9.33
N GLU A 98 3.59 -3.56 9.74
CA GLU A 98 3.34 -3.04 11.09
C GLU A 98 1.86 -2.70 11.32
N ILE A 99 1.21 -2.11 10.33
CA ILE A 99 -0.21 -1.72 10.43
C ILE A 99 -1.11 -2.94 10.58
N LEU A 100 -0.85 -4.01 9.84
CA LEU A 100 -1.66 -5.23 9.84
C LEU A 100 -1.38 -6.17 11.00
N GLU A 101 -0.20 -6.08 11.62
CA GLU A 101 0.24 -6.95 12.72
C GLU A 101 -0.78 -7.10 13.86
N PRO A 102 -1.32 -6.02 14.48
CA PRO A 102 -2.28 -6.14 15.58
C PRO A 102 -3.61 -6.78 15.16
N TYR A 103 -4.02 -6.61 13.91
CA TYR A 103 -5.26 -7.20 13.40
C TYR A 103 -5.08 -8.68 13.05
N ALA A 104 -3.91 -9.05 12.54
CA ALA A 104 -3.52 -10.45 12.34
C ALA A 104 -3.48 -11.22 13.67
N GLU A 105 -2.92 -10.61 14.71
CA GLU A 105 -2.92 -11.19 16.07
C GLU A 105 -4.34 -11.37 16.61
N LYS A 106 -5.21 -10.36 16.46
CA LYS A 106 -6.62 -10.44 16.87
C LYS A 106 -7.36 -11.55 16.13
N SER A 107 -7.20 -11.66 14.80
CA SER A 107 -7.79 -12.72 13.98
C SER A 107 -7.27 -14.08 14.41
N HIS A 108 -5.97 -14.25 14.60
CA HIS A 108 -5.37 -15.51 15.02
C HIS A 108 -5.94 -15.99 16.37
N LYS A 109 -6.05 -15.11 17.37
CA LYS A 109 -6.66 -15.45 18.67
C LYS A 109 -8.11 -15.94 18.51
N LYS A 110 -8.91 -15.26 17.69
CA LYS A 110 -10.28 -15.68 17.39
C LYS A 110 -10.35 -17.05 16.71
N LEU A 111 -9.45 -17.32 15.77
CA LEU A 111 -9.38 -18.62 15.09
C LEU A 111 -9.04 -19.73 16.07
N ILE A 112 -8.06 -19.52 16.95
CA ILE A 112 -7.68 -20.45 18.01
C ILE A 112 -8.87 -20.76 18.93
N GLU A 113 -9.58 -19.72 19.41
CA GLU A 113 -10.76 -19.90 20.25
C GLU A 113 -11.87 -20.68 19.53
N LYS A 114 -12.13 -20.36 18.26
CA LYS A 114 -13.09 -21.07 17.40
C LYS A 114 -12.78 -22.56 17.30
N TYR A 115 -11.52 -22.90 17.01
CA TYR A 115 -11.12 -24.30 16.82
C TYR A 115 -11.03 -25.10 18.12
N ARG A 116 -10.66 -24.47 19.23
CA ARG A 116 -10.78 -25.08 20.57
C ARG A 116 -12.24 -25.41 20.91
N GLY A 117 -13.17 -24.51 20.56
CA GLY A 117 -14.61 -24.75 20.74
C GLY A 117 -15.17 -25.95 19.97
N LEU A 118 -14.45 -26.42 18.92
CA LEU A 118 -14.80 -27.62 18.17
C LEU A 118 -14.24 -28.93 18.78
N GLY A 119 -13.48 -28.82 19.89
CA GLY A 119 -12.95 -30.00 20.58
C GLY A 119 -11.72 -30.62 19.90
N LEU A 120 -11.00 -29.91 19.06
CA LEU A 120 -9.75 -30.35 18.44
C LEU A 120 -8.61 -30.31 19.48
N ASP A 121 -7.61 -31.16 19.27
CA ASP A 121 -6.37 -31.10 20.08
C ASP A 121 -5.57 -29.83 19.81
N GLU A 122 -4.75 -29.42 20.77
CA GLU A 122 -4.08 -28.11 20.71
C GLU A 122 -3.11 -28.00 19.51
N GLU A 123 -2.41 -29.05 19.13
CA GLU A 123 -1.51 -29.06 17.98
C GLU A 123 -2.29 -28.81 16.67
N THR A 124 -3.39 -29.52 16.49
CA THR A 124 -4.28 -29.33 15.36
C THR A 124 -4.90 -27.93 15.36
N VAL A 125 -5.32 -27.41 16.53
CA VAL A 125 -5.87 -26.05 16.68
C VAL A 125 -4.87 -25.02 16.17
N GLN A 126 -3.62 -25.07 16.64
CA GLN A 126 -2.59 -24.12 16.23
C GLN A 126 -2.31 -24.18 14.72
N LYS A 127 -2.20 -25.39 14.18
CA LYS A 127 -1.92 -25.60 12.75
C LYS A 127 -3.06 -25.07 11.84
N VAL A 128 -4.29 -25.37 12.18
CA VAL A 128 -5.45 -24.96 11.35
C VAL A 128 -5.71 -23.46 11.50
N ALA A 129 -5.61 -22.94 12.72
CA ALA A 129 -5.75 -21.48 12.94
C ALA A 129 -4.71 -20.67 12.18
N TRP A 130 -3.46 -21.15 12.15
CA TRP A 130 -2.41 -20.50 11.37
C TRP A 130 -2.67 -20.56 9.86
N ALA A 131 -3.06 -21.72 9.34
CA ALA A 131 -3.37 -21.88 7.93
C ALA A 131 -4.54 -20.99 7.47
N ASP A 132 -5.57 -20.84 8.31
CA ASP A 132 -6.67 -19.92 8.03
C ASP A 132 -6.22 -18.45 8.08
N LEU A 133 -5.36 -18.08 9.02
CA LEU A 133 -4.79 -16.75 9.07
C LEU A 133 -3.94 -16.43 7.83
N GLU A 134 -3.11 -17.37 7.39
CA GLU A 134 -2.34 -17.23 6.14
C GLU A 134 -3.25 -16.97 4.94
N LYS A 135 -4.35 -17.70 4.86
CA LYS A 135 -5.34 -17.54 3.79
C LYS A 135 -6.08 -16.21 3.89
N GLU A 136 -6.45 -15.77 5.08
CA GLU A 136 -7.08 -14.46 5.32
C GLU A 136 -6.14 -13.32 4.88
N MET A 137 -4.85 -13.41 5.21
CA MET A 137 -3.83 -12.46 4.79
C MET A 137 -3.65 -12.42 3.27
N GLU A 138 -3.57 -13.60 2.64
CA GLU A 138 -3.47 -13.72 1.17
C GLU A 138 -4.68 -13.11 0.47
N GLN A 139 -5.88 -13.42 0.92
CA GLN A 139 -7.13 -12.89 0.36
C GLN A 139 -7.24 -11.37 0.54
N GLY A 140 -6.78 -10.84 1.67
CA GLY A 140 -6.73 -9.40 1.93
C GLY A 140 -5.86 -8.66 0.91
N PHE A 141 -4.64 -9.11 0.68
CA PHE A 141 -3.75 -8.51 -0.33
C PHE A 141 -4.29 -8.71 -1.75
N GLN A 142 -4.88 -9.86 -2.07
CA GLN A 142 -5.53 -10.08 -3.35
C GLN A 142 -6.70 -9.10 -3.56
N GLY A 143 -7.48 -8.86 -2.51
CA GLY A 143 -8.56 -7.87 -2.51
C GLY A 143 -8.05 -6.45 -2.78
N TRP A 144 -6.91 -6.06 -2.19
CA TRP A 144 -6.27 -4.77 -2.50
C TRP A 144 -5.79 -4.69 -3.95
N GLU A 145 -5.17 -5.73 -4.47
CA GLU A 145 -4.77 -5.76 -5.87
C GLU A 145 -5.97 -5.59 -6.83
N TYR A 146 -7.11 -6.22 -6.54
CA TYR A 146 -8.33 -5.99 -7.31
C TYR A 146 -8.85 -4.57 -7.14
N LYS A 147 -9.02 -4.12 -5.89
CA LYS A 147 -9.61 -2.81 -5.56
C LYS A 147 -8.80 -1.66 -6.18
N PHE A 148 -7.48 -1.68 -6.06
CA PHE A 148 -6.60 -0.60 -6.53
C PHE A 148 -6.34 -0.59 -8.05
N ASN A 149 -6.66 -1.66 -8.76
CA ASN A 149 -6.52 -1.73 -10.21
C ASN A 149 -7.88 -1.72 -10.96
N SER A 150 -9.01 -1.68 -10.25
CA SER A 150 -10.34 -1.70 -10.86
C SER A 150 -11.21 -0.50 -10.50
N VAL A 151 -10.92 0.17 -9.37
CA VAL A 151 -11.68 1.33 -8.92
C VAL A 151 -10.95 2.61 -9.29
N SER A 152 -11.47 3.33 -10.29
CA SER A 152 -10.93 4.62 -10.71
C SER A 152 -11.58 5.78 -9.95
N SER A 153 -10.89 6.94 -9.90
CA SER A 153 -11.47 8.18 -9.44
C SER A 153 -12.55 8.69 -10.40
N SER A 154 -13.33 9.70 -9.98
CA SER A 154 -14.28 10.40 -10.84
C SER A 154 -13.64 11.07 -12.08
N ARG A 155 -12.32 11.23 -12.08
CA ARG A 155 -11.54 11.74 -13.22
C ARG A 155 -11.17 10.65 -14.22
N GLY A 156 -11.44 9.37 -13.91
CA GLY A 156 -11.05 8.22 -14.72
C GLY A 156 -9.64 7.71 -14.47
N ASP A 157 -8.89 8.31 -13.56
CA ASP A 157 -7.53 7.88 -13.21
C ASP A 157 -7.57 6.84 -12.09
N TYR A 158 -6.70 5.83 -12.18
CA TYR A 158 -6.45 4.91 -11.08
C TYR A 158 -5.53 5.57 -10.05
N PRO A 159 -5.75 5.34 -8.75
CA PRO A 159 -4.91 5.92 -7.72
C PRO A 159 -3.48 5.35 -7.77
N PHE A 160 -2.47 6.23 -7.71
CA PHE A 160 -1.07 5.85 -7.62
C PHE A 160 -0.71 5.46 -6.19
N ILE A 161 -1.04 4.23 -5.82
CA ILE A 161 -0.86 3.73 -4.46
C ILE A 161 0.50 3.05 -4.35
N THR A 162 1.24 3.40 -3.30
CA THR A 162 2.47 2.74 -2.89
C THR A 162 2.30 2.20 -1.47
N VAL A 163 2.82 1.01 -1.21
CA VAL A 163 2.90 0.42 0.13
C VAL A 163 4.34 0.08 0.43
N THR A 164 4.76 0.24 1.67
CA THR A 164 6.10 -0.20 2.09
C THR A 164 5.98 -1.31 3.13
N ALA A 165 6.93 -2.24 3.16
CA ALA A 165 7.04 -3.30 4.15
C ALA A 165 8.46 -3.89 4.14
N GLY A 166 8.77 -4.74 5.11
CA GLY A 166 9.98 -5.55 5.08
C GLY A 166 10.81 -5.51 6.36
N THR A 167 10.49 -4.68 7.34
CA THR A 167 11.33 -4.52 8.54
C THR A 167 10.79 -5.16 9.82
N ARG A 168 9.57 -5.71 9.80
CA ARG A 168 8.96 -6.31 10.99
C ARG A 168 9.44 -7.74 11.22
N THR A 169 9.97 -7.99 12.43
CA THR A 169 10.52 -9.30 12.82
C THR A 169 9.51 -10.22 13.51
N SER A 170 8.33 -9.71 13.88
CA SER A 170 7.26 -10.52 14.45
C SER A 170 6.73 -11.54 13.44
N ILE A 171 6.18 -12.65 13.93
CA ILE A 171 5.59 -13.68 13.05
C ILE A 171 4.47 -13.15 12.16
N TYR A 172 3.67 -12.20 12.66
CA TYR A 172 2.57 -11.59 11.90
C TYR A 172 3.07 -10.57 10.88
N GLY A 173 4.09 -9.77 11.23
CA GLY A 173 4.71 -8.82 10.30
C GLY A 173 5.45 -9.54 9.17
N LYS A 174 6.19 -10.61 9.48
CA LYS A 174 6.78 -11.50 8.46
C LYS A 174 5.72 -12.09 7.54
N LEU A 175 4.64 -12.64 8.11
CA LEU A 175 3.52 -13.20 7.35
C LEU A 175 2.93 -12.16 6.39
N ALA A 176 2.70 -10.94 6.86
CA ALA A 176 2.14 -9.87 6.03
C ALA A 176 3.05 -9.56 4.83
N THR A 177 4.35 -9.38 5.05
CA THR A 177 5.30 -9.08 3.97
C THR A 177 5.41 -10.25 2.99
N ILE A 178 5.55 -11.48 3.48
CA ILE A 178 5.67 -12.68 2.62
C ILE A 178 4.40 -12.86 1.78
N LYS A 179 3.20 -12.80 2.37
CA LYS A 179 1.94 -12.99 1.64
C LYS A 179 1.68 -11.88 0.61
N MET A 180 2.03 -10.64 0.93
CA MET A 180 1.99 -9.54 -0.05
C MET A 180 2.86 -9.83 -1.28
N LEU A 181 4.08 -10.28 -1.07
CA LEU A 181 5.03 -10.61 -2.15
C LEU A 181 4.58 -11.86 -2.93
N GLU A 182 4.04 -12.87 -2.26
CA GLU A 182 3.50 -14.08 -2.89
C GLU A 182 2.29 -13.76 -3.80
N VAL A 183 1.35 -12.95 -3.32
CA VAL A 183 0.19 -12.51 -4.10
C VAL A 183 0.65 -11.77 -5.35
N ARG A 184 1.59 -10.80 -5.23
CA ARG A 184 2.19 -10.10 -6.36
C ARG A 184 2.89 -11.05 -7.32
N LYS A 185 3.69 -11.98 -6.82
CA LYS A 185 4.39 -12.99 -7.62
C LYS A 185 3.44 -13.89 -8.41
N ASN A 186 2.32 -14.26 -7.82
CA ASN A 186 1.31 -15.12 -8.45
C ASN A 186 0.48 -14.38 -9.49
N GLY A 187 0.30 -13.08 -9.33
CA GLY A 187 -0.47 -12.24 -10.25
C GLY A 187 -1.97 -12.48 -10.20
N GLN A 188 -2.71 -11.64 -10.93
CA GLN A 188 -4.18 -11.68 -11.01
C GLN A 188 -4.65 -11.98 -12.43
N GLY A 189 -5.84 -12.53 -12.55
CA GLY A 189 -6.47 -12.86 -13.83
C GLY A 189 -7.07 -14.25 -13.90
N LYS A 190 -7.47 -14.64 -15.09
CA LYS A 190 -8.02 -16.01 -15.34
C LYS A 190 -6.92 -17.06 -15.17
N ASP A 191 -7.32 -18.25 -14.77
CA ASP A 191 -6.40 -19.40 -14.68
C ASP A 191 -5.65 -19.61 -16.01
N GLY A 192 -4.34 -19.81 -15.91
CA GLY A 192 -3.44 -19.90 -17.07
C GLY A 192 -3.06 -18.56 -17.70
N HIS A 193 -3.67 -17.46 -17.31
CA HIS A 193 -3.41 -16.11 -17.85
C HIS A 193 -3.18 -15.04 -16.76
N LYS A 194 -2.71 -15.46 -15.59
CA LYS A 194 -2.38 -14.53 -14.51
C LYS A 194 -1.19 -13.64 -14.87
N LYS A 195 -1.32 -12.35 -14.57
CA LYS A 195 -0.28 -11.34 -14.78
C LYS A 195 -0.08 -10.51 -13.51
N PRO A 196 1.13 -10.02 -13.25
CA PRO A 196 1.35 -9.04 -12.19
C PRO A 196 0.52 -7.79 -12.47
N VAL A 197 -0.06 -7.23 -11.42
CA VAL A 197 -0.82 -5.98 -11.50
C VAL A 197 0.08 -4.79 -11.19
N LEU A 198 -0.38 -3.58 -11.52
CA LEU A 198 0.42 -2.37 -11.35
C LEU A 198 0.39 -1.87 -9.90
N PHE A 199 -0.81 -1.83 -9.28
CA PHE A 199 -1.01 -1.27 -7.96
C PHE A 199 -1.43 -2.32 -6.92
N PRO A 200 -1.06 -2.08 -5.62
CA PRO A 200 -0.17 -1.03 -5.15
C PRO A 200 1.27 -1.26 -5.62
N LYS A 201 2.04 -0.20 -5.82
CA LYS A 201 3.49 -0.34 -5.91
C LYS A 201 4.01 -0.83 -4.56
N ILE A 202 4.91 -1.79 -4.59
CA ILE A 202 5.52 -2.35 -3.39
C ILE A 202 6.95 -1.85 -3.31
N VAL A 203 7.29 -1.21 -2.19
CA VAL A 203 8.66 -0.84 -1.85
C VAL A 203 9.11 -1.71 -0.68
N PHE A 204 10.13 -2.52 -0.92
CA PHE A 204 10.77 -3.34 0.10
C PHE A 204 11.82 -2.52 0.83
N LEU A 205 11.65 -2.40 2.14
CA LEU A 205 12.58 -1.69 3.01
C LEU A 205 13.72 -2.63 3.39
N TYR A 206 14.86 -2.47 2.76
CA TYR A 206 16.04 -3.31 2.99
C TYR A 206 16.94 -2.72 4.09
N ASP A 207 17.21 -3.51 5.11
CA ASP A 207 18.20 -3.22 6.16
C ASP A 207 19.21 -4.37 6.20
N GLU A 208 20.50 -4.07 6.05
CA GLU A 208 21.58 -5.06 6.05
C GLU A 208 21.72 -5.83 7.37
N ASN A 209 21.20 -5.30 8.48
CA ASN A 209 21.20 -5.96 9.78
C ASN A 209 20.05 -6.95 9.95
N LEU A 210 18.99 -6.81 9.15
CA LEU A 210 17.79 -7.64 9.23
C LEU A 210 17.70 -8.67 8.10
N HIS A 211 18.27 -8.38 6.93
CA HIS A 211 18.06 -9.15 5.70
C HIS A 211 19.35 -9.83 5.22
N GLY A 212 19.19 -10.98 4.59
CA GLY A 212 20.30 -11.78 4.04
C GLY A 212 20.57 -13.05 4.83
N PRO A 213 21.56 -13.85 4.42
CA PRO A 213 21.87 -15.15 5.03
C PRO A 213 22.15 -15.06 6.53
N GLY A 214 21.46 -15.88 7.33
CA GLY A 214 21.61 -15.93 8.78
C GLY A 214 21.02 -14.75 9.55
N LYS A 215 20.29 -13.85 8.89
CA LYS A 215 19.65 -12.69 9.51
C LYS A 215 18.19 -13.00 9.93
N PRO A 216 17.60 -12.20 10.84
CA PRO A 216 16.24 -12.45 11.35
C PRO A 216 15.13 -12.51 10.30
N LEU A 217 15.31 -11.81 9.18
CA LEU A 217 14.36 -11.69 8.07
C LEU A 217 14.90 -12.31 6.78
N GLU A 218 15.70 -13.38 6.87
CA GLU A 218 16.21 -14.11 5.71
C GLU A 218 15.06 -14.62 4.83
N ASP A 219 14.05 -15.23 5.45
CA ASP A 219 12.82 -15.73 4.78
C ASP A 219 12.06 -14.64 4.03
N VAL A 220 11.92 -13.46 4.64
CA VAL A 220 11.29 -12.29 4.03
C VAL A 220 12.11 -11.76 2.86
N PHE A 221 13.43 -11.72 3.01
CA PHE A 221 14.36 -11.31 1.96
C PHE A 221 14.31 -12.26 0.75
N GLU A 222 14.32 -13.57 0.98
CA GLU A 222 14.19 -14.59 -0.05
C GLU A 222 12.86 -14.45 -0.82
N ALA A 223 11.75 -14.22 -0.11
CA ALA A 223 10.45 -13.96 -0.74
C ALA A 223 10.48 -12.71 -1.64
N GLY A 224 11.18 -11.66 -1.22
CA GLY A 224 11.40 -10.44 -2.01
C GLY A 224 12.20 -10.71 -3.29
N ILE A 225 13.31 -11.44 -3.20
CA ILE A 225 14.13 -11.84 -4.36
C ILE A 225 13.33 -12.70 -5.34
N GLU A 226 12.58 -13.69 -4.84
CA GLU A 226 11.74 -14.55 -5.68
C GLU A 226 10.63 -13.76 -6.40
N CYS A 227 10.03 -12.79 -5.73
CA CYS A 227 9.05 -11.89 -6.35
C CYS A 227 9.72 -11.04 -7.44
N SER A 228 10.88 -10.42 -7.15
CA SER A 228 11.63 -9.60 -8.11
C SER A 228 12.01 -10.38 -9.35
N ARG A 229 12.47 -11.60 -9.17
CA ARG A 229 12.88 -12.49 -10.29
C ARG A 229 11.74 -12.75 -11.28
N LYS A 230 10.49 -12.80 -10.79
CA LYS A 230 9.32 -13.13 -11.62
C LYS A 230 8.59 -11.90 -12.16
N THR A 231 8.57 -10.80 -11.42
CA THR A 231 7.68 -9.67 -11.69
C THR A 231 8.38 -8.33 -11.83
N MET A 232 9.68 -8.27 -11.53
CA MET A 232 10.46 -7.03 -11.35
C MET A 232 10.00 -6.15 -10.18
N TYR A 233 9.12 -6.64 -9.32
CA TYR A 233 8.72 -6.04 -8.04
C TYR A 233 9.23 -6.89 -6.89
N PRO A 234 9.42 -6.33 -5.69
CA PRO A 234 9.25 -4.94 -5.27
C PRO A 234 10.37 -4.01 -5.74
N ASP A 235 10.14 -2.70 -5.68
CA ASP A 235 11.22 -1.71 -5.69
C ASP A 235 12.00 -1.82 -4.37
N TRP A 236 13.32 -1.75 -4.40
CA TRP A 236 14.17 -1.92 -3.23
C TRP A 236 14.67 -0.59 -2.71
N LEU A 237 14.38 -0.29 -1.43
CA LEU A 237 14.90 0.88 -0.74
C LEU A 237 15.86 0.45 0.35
N SER A 238 17.15 0.78 0.20
CA SER A 238 18.14 0.56 1.26
C SER A 238 17.97 1.60 2.36
N LEU A 239 17.89 1.13 3.60
CA LEU A 239 17.83 1.95 4.80
C LEU A 239 19.25 2.26 5.37
N THR A 240 20.31 1.88 4.65
CA THR A 240 21.68 2.24 5.01
C THR A 240 21.93 3.71 4.68
N GLY A 241 21.95 4.55 5.69
CA GLY A 241 22.08 6.00 5.57
C GLY A 241 21.00 6.76 6.33
N ASP A 242 21.12 8.07 6.39
CA ASP A 242 20.22 8.93 7.15
C ASP A 242 18.99 9.35 6.31
N GLY A 243 17.80 9.07 6.82
CA GLY A 243 16.62 9.85 6.51
C GLY A 243 15.88 9.57 5.21
N TYR A 244 15.90 8.34 4.67
CA TYR A 244 15.09 8.02 3.48
C TYR A 244 13.65 7.69 3.84
N VAL A 245 12.71 8.44 3.28
CA VAL A 245 11.27 8.15 3.38
C VAL A 245 10.70 8.05 1.96
N PRO A 246 10.15 6.89 1.57
CA PRO A 246 9.54 6.75 0.26
C PRO A 246 8.20 7.48 0.23
N VAL A 247 8.09 8.52 -0.59
CA VAL A 247 6.84 9.20 -0.89
C VAL A 247 6.54 8.97 -2.37
N SER A 248 5.69 7.97 -2.68
CA SER A 248 5.34 7.62 -4.05
C SER A 248 6.57 7.21 -4.89
N TYR A 249 6.92 7.98 -5.92
CA TYR A 249 8.08 7.76 -6.79
C TYR A 249 9.31 8.57 -6.39
N THR A 250 9.17 9.46 -5.42
CA THR A 250 10.23 10.35 -4.98
C THR A 250 10.74 9.92 -3.62
N HIS A 251 12.05 9.88 -3.48
CA HIS A 251 12.72 9.80 -2.19
C HIS A 251 12.97 11.23 -1.72
N LEU A 252 12.53 11.56 -0.51
CA LEU A 252 12.96 12.77 0.15
C LEU A 252 14.36 12.50 0.72
N THR A 253 15.35 13.14 0.19
CA THR A 253 16.71 13.20 0.76
C THR A 253 16.81 14.34 1.74
#